data_a9ed981ccd7ed174e25905634aba251d
#
_entry.id   a9ed981ccd7ed174e25905634aba251d
#
_cell.length_a   1.000
_cell.length_b   1.000
_cell.length_c   1.000
_cell.angle_alpha   90.00
_cell.angle_beta   90.00
_cell.angle_gamma   90.00
#
_symmetry.space_group_name_H-M   'P 1'
#
loop_
_entity.id
_entity.type
_entity.pdbx_description
1 polymer ?
#
loop_
_entity_poly.entity_id
_entity_poly.type
_entity_poly.pdbx_seq_one_letter_code
_entity_poly.pdbx_strand_id
1 'polypeptide(L)'
;MQVLHAAKKYQLPILVKRCVDFLDNELKASNACSILDHCQFFDQKDLSKKCIAIIERNTEEALASDDFINISSETLGCILNSAHLAIQEAQLFEKAFKWASNRTNGTLSVRAVLGNNLYKIRFPCMKNQEFTDIVCSNDVLTEGEQLQIFKYIASPENSGKPKSFCCDARKAKQYRRQEISK
;
A
#
# COMPACT_ATOMS: atom_id res chain seq x y z
N MET A 1 12.15 17.37 -3.40
CA MET A 1 11.82 17.08 -1.99
C MET A 1 12.64 17.87 -0.98
N GLN A 2 13.95 18.00 -1.14
CA GLN A 2 14.83 18.77 -0.24
C GLN A 2 14.39 20.24 -0.07
N VAL A 3 13.97 20.91 -1.15
CA VAL A 3 13.49 22.31 -1.12
C VAL A 3 12.23 22.45 -0.25
N LEU A 4 11.27 21.51 -0.33
CA LEU A 4 10.07 21.52 0.50
C LEU A 4 10.42 21.35 1.99
N HIS A 5 11.37 20.47 2.30
CA HIS A 5 11.89 20.29 3.65
C HIS A 5 12.50 21.59 4.19
N ALA A 6 13.40 22.21 3.42
CA ALA A 6 14.02 23.49 3.80
C ALA A 6 12.97 24.60 3.95
N ALA A 7 12.03 24.72 3.02
CA ALA A 7 10.97 25.73 3.07
C ALA A 7 10.12 25.61 4.34
N LYS A 8 9.79 24.40 4.77
CA LYS A 8 9.08 24.18 6.04
C LYS A 8 9.95 24.45 7.26
N LYS A 9 11.19 23.96 7.26
CA LYS A 9 12.14 24.20 8.36
C LYS A 9 12.34 25.70 8.63
N TYR A 10 12.43 26.50 7.58
CA TYR A 10 12.63 27.95 7.67
C TYR A 10 11.33 28.76 7.64
N GLN A 11 10.17 28.09 7.74
CA GLN A 11 8.83 28.70 7.80
C GLN A 11 8.56 29.68 6.63
N LEU A 12 8.86 29.25 5.40
CA LEU A 12 8.68 30.02 4.17
C LEU A 12 7.38 29.59 3.45
N PRO A 13 6.18 30.11 3.83
CA PRO A 13 4.90 29.60 3.36
C PRO A 13 4.70 29.72 1.86
N ILE A 14 5.19 30.80 1.24
CA ILE A 14 5.11 31.00 -0.22
C ILE A 14 5.92 29.93 -0.96
N LEU A 15 7.10 29.56 -0.46
CA LEU A 15 7.94 28.54 -1.06
C LEU A 15 7.35 27.14 -0.85
N VAL A 16 6.76 26.89 0.33
CA VAL A 16 6.02 25.63 0.58
C VAL A 16 4.89 25.48 -0.44
N LYS A 17 4.07 26.52 -0.65
CA LYS A 17 2.98 26.47 -1.63
C LYS A 17 3.49 26.18 -3.03
N ARG A 18 4.52 26.88 -3.50
CA ARG A 18 5.11 26.63 -4.83
C ARG A 18 5.66 25.21 -4.99
N CYS A 19 6.28 24.65 -3.94
CA CYS A 19 6.75 23.27 -3.97
C CYS A 19 5.58 22.29 -4.07
N VAL A 20 4.50 22.50 -3.31
CA VAL A 20 3.30 21.66 -3.35
C VAL A 20 2.63 21.74 -4.73
N ASP A 21 2.46 22.93 -5.28
CA ASP A 21 1.87 23.13 -6.61
C ASP A 21 2.73 22.45 -7.71
N PHE A 22 4.05 22.51 -7.61
CA PHE A 22 4.96 21.81 -8.51
C PHE A 22 4.80 20.28 -8.40
N LEU A 23 4.77 19.74 -7.18
CA LEU A 23 4.60 18.30 -6.96
C LEU A 23 3.23 17.80 -7.44
N ASP A 24 2.20 18.60 -7.29
CA ASP A 24 0.85 18.30 -7.79
C ASP A 24 0.83 18.21 -9.32
N ASN A 25 1.51 19.14 -10.01
CA ASN A 25 1.60 19.15 -11.48
C ASN A 25 2.44 17.98 -12.03
N GLU A 26 3.48 17.55 -11.32
CA GLU A 26 4.38 16.46 -11.72
C GLU A 26 3.94 15.08 -11.21
N LEU A 27 2.77 14.98 -10.56
CA LEU A 27 2.29 13.76 -9.95
C LEU A 27 1.89 12.71 -11.00
N LYS A 28 2.58 11.56 -10.98
CA LYS A 28 2.40 10.40 -11.87
C LYS A 28 2.38 9.12 -11.06
N ALA A 29 1.95 8.01 -11.65
CA ALA A 29 1.96 6.70 -10.98
C ALA A 29 3.36 6.32 -10.50
N SER A 30 4.39 6.57 -11.30
CA SER A 30 5.78 6.22 -10.98
C SER A 30 6.38 6.95 -9.77
N ASN A 31 5.87 8.13 -9.40
CA ASN A 31 6.38 8.93 -8.28
C ASN A 31 5.37 9.12 -7.14
N ALA A 32 4.14 8.62 -7.31
CA ALA A 32 3.05 8.84 -6.34
C ALA A 32 3.36 8.30 -4.94
N CYS A 33 4.05 7.16 -4.85
CA CYS A 33 4.44 6.54 -3.57
C CYS A 33 5.45 7.41 -2.80
N SER A 34 6.47 7.94 -3.48
CA SER A 34 7.47 8.83 -2.91
C SER A 34 6.86 10.17 -2.49
N ILE A 35 6.00 10.76 -3.34
CA ILE A 35 5.31 12.02 -3.00
C ILE A 35 4.38 11.80 -1.80
N LEU A 36 3.64 10.69 -1.74
CA LEU A 36 2.78 10.34 -0.62
C LEU A 36 3.56 10.26 0.70
N ASP A 37 4.73 9.61 0.67
CA ASP A 37 5.60 9.45 1.85
C ASP A 37 6.00 10.81 2.43
N HIS A 38 6.43 11.72 1.56
CA HIS A 38 6.76 13.07 1.99
C HIS A 38 5.54 13.90 2.43
N CYS A 39 4.38 13.72 1.79
CA CYS A 39 3.15 14.41 2.17
C CYS A 39 2.71 14.05 3.59
N GLN A 40 2.89 12.81 4.00
CA GLN A 40 2.59 12.38 5.37
C GLN A 40 3.51 13.05 6.38
N PHE A 41 4.81 13.07 6.11
CA PHE A 41 5.78 13.76 6.96
C PHE A 41 5.49 15.26 7.10
N PHE A 42 4.95 15.91 6.04
CA PHE A 42 4.69 17.34 6.01
C PHE A 42 3.23 17.73 6.24
N ASP A 43 2.34 16.80 6.58
CA ASP A 43 0.90 17.01 6.80
C ASP A 43 0.20 17.71 5.59
N GLN A 44 0.55 17.30 4.36
CA GLN A 44 -0.06 17.80 3.13
C GLN A 44 -1.26 16.94 2.74
N LYS A 45 -2.38 17.12 3.43
CA LYS A 45 -3.57 16.23 3.29
C LYS A 45 -4.17 16.19 1.90
N ASP A 46 -4.23 17.32 1.19
CA ASP A 46 -4.88 17.36 -0.12
C ASP A 46 -4.01 16.71 -1.19
N LEU A 47 -2.70 16.94 -1.17
CA LEU A 47 -1.78 16.25 -2.07
C LEU A 47 -1.71 14.74 -1.75
N SER A 48 -1.77 14.36 -0.47
CA SER A 48 -1.86 12.96 -0.05
C SER A 48 -3.07 12.24 -0.65
N LYS A 49 -4.26 12.89 -0.63
CA LYS A 49 -5.47 12.33 -1.24
C LYS A 49 -5.32 12.12 -2.75
N LYS A 50 -4.68 13.07 -3.45
CA LYS A 50 -4.39 12.94 -4.89
C LYS A 50 -3.42 11.79 -5.17
N CYS A 51 -2.36 11.66 -4.37
CA CYS A 51 -1.41 10.55 -4.48
C CYS A 51 -2.14 9.20 -4.32
N ILE A 52 -2.97 9.05 -3.29
CA ILE A 52 -3.75 7.82 -3.08
C ILE A 52 -4.68 7.56 -4.26
N ALA A 53 -5.36 8.57 -4.79
CA ALA A 53 -6.25 8.41 -5.96
C ALA A 53 -5.50 7.92 -7.22
N ILE A 54 -4.27 8.40 -7.44
CA ILE A 54 -3.42 7.94 -8.55
C ILE A 54 -2.93 6.51 -8.31
N ILE A 55 -2.50 6.18 -7.09
CA ILE A 55 -2.09 4.83 -6.72
C ILE A 55 -3.27 3.85 -6.88
N GLU A 56 -4.48 4.21 -6.46
CA GLU A 56 -5.68 3.40 -6.64
C GLU A 56 -5.98 3.13 -8.12
N ARG A 57 -5.80 4.12 -8.99
CA ARG A 57 -6.06 4.02 -10.42
C ARG A 57 -5.00 3.20 -11.16
N ASN A 58 -3.74 3.35 -10.78
CA ASN A 58 -2.58 2.76 -11.47
C ASN A 58 -1.75 1.93 -10.48
N THR A 59 -2.41 1.04 -9.73
CA THR A 59 -1.80 0.35 -8.58
C THR A 59 -0.56 -0.45 -9.00
N GLU A 60 -0.64 -1.23 -10.09
CA GLU A 60 0.47 -2.07 -10.54
C GLU A 60 1.71 -1.24 -10.88
N GLU A 61 1.54 -0.14 -11.63
CA GLU A 61 2.64 0.76 -12.00
C GLU A 61 3.24 1.44 -10.77
N ALA A 62 2.40 1.96 -9.88
CA ALA A 62 2.85 2.65 -8.68
C ALA A 62 3.63 1.73 -7.74
N LEU A 63 3.17 0.49 -7.54
CA LEU A 63 3.84 -0.50 -6.67
C LEU A 63 5.00 -1.23 -7.36
N ALA A 64 5.17 -1.07 -8.67
CA ALA A 64 6.34 -1.56 -9.40
C ALA A 64 7.48 -0.53 -9.44
N SER A 65 7.23 0.72 -9.08
CA SER A 65 8.24 1.78 -9.09
C SER A 65 9.36 1.52 -8.06
N ASP A 66 10.56 1.97 -8.36
CA ASP A 66 11.71 1.91 -7.43
C ASP A 66 11.44 2.72 -6.16
N ASP A 67 10.62 3.76 -6.25
CA ASP A 67 10.22 4.59 -5.12
C ASP A 67 9.41 3.82 -4.07
N PHE A 68 8.59 2.84 -4.49
CA PHE A 68 7.76 2.06 -3.57
C PHE A 68 8.59 1.29 -2.53
N ILE A 69 9.75 0.78 -2.91
CA ILE A 69 10.62 0.03 -1.99
C ILE A 69 11.16 0.92 -0.87
N ASN A 70 11.26 2.23 -1.11
CA ASN A 70 11.88 3.19 -0.19
C ASN A 70 10.90 3.89 0.76
N ILE A 71 9.57 3.73 0.57
CA ILE A 71 8.57 4.40 1.43
C ILE A 71 8.61 3.92 2.88
N SER A 72 8.16 4.76 3.80
CA SER A 72 8.03 4.43 5.22
C SER A 72 6.96 3.35 5.48
N SER A 73 7.01 2.75 6.68
CA SER A 73 5.99 1.79 7.14
C SER A 73 4.61 2.43 7.25
N GLU A 74 4.55 3.69 7.63
CA GLU A 74 3.32 4.49 7.73
C GLU A 74 2.69 4.66 6.36
N THR A 75 3.48 4.99 5.35
CA THR A 75 3.01 5.17 3.97
C THR A 75 2.56 3.84 3.35
N LEU A 76 3.32 2.76 3.57
CA LEU A 76 2.86 1.42 3.21
C LEU A 76 1.50 1.12 3.85
N GLY A 77 1.37 1.44 5.13
CA GLY A 77 0.13 1.25 5.87
C GLY A 77 -1.05 2.05 5.31
N CYS A 78 -0.82 3.26 4.82
CA CYS A 78 -1.85 4.07 4.15
C CYS A 78 -2.28 3.45 2.83
N ILE A 79 -1.33 2.99 2.02
CA ILE A 79 -1.62 2.32 0.75
C ILE A 79 -2.42 1.04 0.99
N LEU A 80 -1.95 0.16 1.88
CA LEU A 80 -2.61 -1.11 2.19
C LEU A 80 -4.01 -0.94 2.81
N ASN A 81 -4.27 0.19 3.47
CA ASN A 81 -5.58 0.49 4.04
C ASN A 81 -6.63 0.93 2.99
N SER A 82 -6.21 1.31 1.77
CA SER A 82 -7.16 1.68 0.73
C SER A 82 -8.04 0.49 0.33
N ALA A 83 -9.34 0.73 0.21
CA ALA A 83 -10.31 -0.27 -0.26
C ALA A 83 -10.42 -0.34 -1.80
N HIS A 84 -9.65 0.49 -2.53
CA HIS A 84 -9.87 0.71 -3.95
C HIS A 84 -8.65 0.41 -4.84
N LEU A 85 -7.64 -0.27 -4.31
CA LEU A 85 -6.49 -0.68 -5.10
C LEU A 85 -6.91 -1.63 -6.23
N ALA A 86 -6.49 -1.33 -7.46
CA ALA A 86 -6.78 -2.13 -8.66
C ALA A 86 -5.71 -3.23 -8.85
N ILE A 87 -5.60 -4.15 -7.88
CA ILE A 87 -4.62 -5.23 -7.86
C ILE A 87 -5.20 -6.43 -7.10
N GLN A 88 -4.77 -7.64 -7.41
CA GLN A 88 -5.12 -8.84 -6.66
C GLN A 88 -4.37 -8.90 -5.33
N GLU A 89 -4.99 -9.45 -4.29
CA GLU A 89 -4.38 -9.50 -2.95
C GLU A 89 -3.08 -10.31 -2.90
N ALA A 90 -2.96 -11.36 -3.70
CA ALA A 90 -1.74 -12.15 -3.82
C ALA A 90 -0.58 -11.29 -4.34
N GLN A 91 -0.80 -10.55 -5.43
CA GLN A 91 0.19 -9.63 -5.98
C GLN A 91 0.53 -8.48 -5.01
N LEU A 92 -0.49 -7.95 -4.30
CA LEU A 92 -0.28 -6.91 -3.29
C LEU A 92 0.59 -7.42 -2.14
N PHE A 93 0.34 -8.66 -1.70
CA PHE A 93 1.18 -9.32 -0.70
C PHE A 93 2.63 -9.48 -1.18
N GLU A 94 2.86 -9.94 -2.42
CA GLU A 94 4.22 -10.07 -2.97
C GLU A 94 4.97 -8.73 -2.98
N LYS A 95 4.29 -7.62 -3.34
CA LYS A 95 4.87 -6.27 -3.28
C LYS A 95 5.22 -5.86 -1.84
N ALA A 96 4.31 -6.08 -0.89
CA ALA A 96 4.55 -5.79 0.52
C ALA A 96 5.64 -6.69 1.12
N PHE A 97 5.69 -7.96 0.74
CA PHE A 97 6.73 -8.90 1.12
C PHE A 97 8.11 -8.45 0.62
N LYS A 98 8.21 -8.07 -0.67
CA LYS A 98 9.44 -7.54 -1.26
C LYS A 98 9.90 -6.26 -0.54
N TRP A 99 8.96 -5.34 -0.24
CA TRP A 99 9.25 -4.13 0.54
C TRP A 99 9.84 -4.47 1.92
N ALA A 100 9.26 -5.44 2.62
CA ALA A 100 9.72 -5.86 3.95
C ALA A 100 11.05 -6.60 3.87
N SER A 101 11.23 -7.49 2.90
CA SER A 101 12.47 -8.29 2.73
C SER A 101 13.70 -7.40 2.53
N ASN A 102 13.55 -6.27 1.84
CA ASN A 102 14.64 -5.30 1.67
C ASN A 102 15.06 -4.60 2.98
N ARG A 103 14.31 -4.78 4.07
CA ARG A 103 14.54 -4.18 5.40
C ARG A 103 14.93 -5.16 6.48
N THR A 104 14.99 -6.45 6.17
CA THR A 104 15.24 -7.49 7.17
C THR A 104 16.68 -7.52 7.70
N ASN A 105 17.65 -6.95 7.03
CA ASN A 105 19.07 -6.84 7.43
C ASN A 105 19.61 -8.09 8.17
N GLY A 106 19.03 -9.26 7.97
CA GLY A 106 19.39 -10.54 8.58
C GLY A 106 19.02 -10.70 10.07
N THR A 107 18.46 -9.67 10.73
CA THR A 107 18.12 -9.70 12.16
C THR A 107 16.63 -9.79 12.44
N LEU A 108 15.79 -9.22 11.57
CA LEU A 108 14.34 -9.21 11.72
C LEU A 108 13.68 -10.10 10.67
N SER A 109 12.63 -10.82 11.08
CA SER A 109 11.78 -11.54 10.13
C SER A 109 10.92 -10.57 9.31
N VAL A 110 10.50 -10.98 8.11
CA VAL A 110 9.57 -10.21 7.26
C VAL A 110 8.28 -9.87 8.02
N ARG A 111 7.77 -10.82 8.82
CA ARG A 111 6.62 -10.60 9.71
C ARG A 111 6.86 -9.43 10.68
N ALA A 112 8.02 -9.39 11.32
CA ALA A 112 8.36 -8.32 12.26
C ALA A 112 8.47 -6.96 11.58
N VAL A 113 9.03 -6.90 10.38
CA VAL A 113 9.14 -5.66 9.57
C VAL A 113 7.77 -5.18 9.09
N LEU A 114 6.90 -6.07 8.64
CA LEU A 114 5.52 -5.72 8.27
C LEU A 114 4.71 -5.23 9.48
N GLY A 115 4.90 -5.85 10.64
CA GLY A 115 4.19 -5.47 11.85
C GLY A 115 2.67 -5.42 11.64
N ASN A 116 2.04 -4.30 12.04
CA ASN A 116 0.59 -4.11 11.88
C ASN A 116 0.14 -4.00 10.41
N ASN A 117 1.04 -3.76 9.47
CA ASN A 117 0.70 -3.70 8.05
C ASN A 117 0.33 -5.07 7.49
N LEU A 118 0.81 -6.16 8.10
CA LEU A 118 0.43 -7.52 7.76
C LEU A 118 -1.08 -7.72 7.81
N TYR A 119 -1.74 -7.17 8.82
CA TYR A 119 -3.19 -7.32 9.04
C TYR A 119 -4.06 -6.46 8.11
N LYS A 120 -3.45 -5.57 7.32
CA LYS A 120 -4.13 -4.78 6.28
C LYS A 120 -4.20 -5.51 4.95
N ILE A 121 -3.46 -6.60 4.78
CA ILE A 121 -3.54 -7.49 3.63
C ILE A 121 -4.75 -8.41 3.82
N ARG A 122 -5.56 -8.53 2.81
CA ARG A 122 -6.85 -9.24 2.89
C ARG A 122 -6.69 -10.70 2.45
N PHE A 123 -5.84 -11.44 3.14
CA PHE A 123 -5.58 -12.87 2.87
C PHE A 123 -6.86 -13.71 2.67
N PRO A 124 -7.95 -13.49 3.45
CA PRO A 124 -9.19 -14.23 3.25
C PRO A 124 -9.88 -13.99 1.88
N CYS A 125 -9.44 -12.98 1.13
CA CYS A 125 -9.97 -12.66 -0.20
C CYS A 125 -9.13 -13.28 -1.35
N MET A 126 -8.07 -14.02 -1.04
CA MET A 126 -7.25 -14.74 -2.02
C MET A 126 -7.92 -16.02 -2.47
N LYS A 127 -7.52 -16.53 -3.63
CA LYS A 127 -7.87 -17.91 -4.02
C LYS A 127 -7.07 -18.90 -3.19
N ASN A 128 -7.65 -20.06 -2.95
CA ASN A 128 -7.03 -21.10 -2.12
C ASN A 128 -5.61 -21.48 -2.59
N GLN A 129 -5.43 -21.65 -3.88
CA GLN A 129 -4.14 -21.99 -4.48
C GLN A 129 -3.12 -20.85 -4.29
N GLU A 130 -3.51 -19.59 -4.55
CA GLU A 130 -2.65 -18.41 -4.36
C GLU A 130 -2.20 -18.28 -2.88
N PHE A 131 -3.13 -18.50 -1.94
CA PHE A 131 -2.82 -18.45 -0.52
C PHE A 131 -1.81 -19.53 -0.13
N THR A 132 -2.00 -20.77 -0.62
CA THR A 132 -1.10 -21.89 -0.34
C THR A 132 0.29 -21.66 -0.93
N ASP A 133 0.35 -21.35 -2.23
CA ASP A 133 1.60 -21.30 -2.96
C ASP A 133 2.45 -20.06 -2.63
N ILE A 134 1.80 -18.93 -2.35
CA ILE A 134 2.48 -17.64 -2.17
C ILE A 134 2.63 -17.29 -0.68
N VAL A 135 1.59 -17.49 0.12
CA VAL A 135 1.60 -17.01 1.52
C VAL A 135 2.14 -18.06 2.49
N CYS A 136 1.64 -19.30 2.41
CA CYS A 136 2.05 -20.35 3.36
C CYS A 136 3.53 -20.74 3.20
N SER A 137 4.13 -20.54 2.03
CA SER A 137 5.54 -20.80 1.76
C SER A 137 6.51 -19.78 2.38
N ASN A 138 6.00 -18.68 2.95
CA ASN A 138 6.82 -17.51 3.34
C ASN A 138 6.83 -17.19 4.84
N ASP A 139 6.50 -18.09 5.73
CA ASP A 139 6.58 -17.98 7.21
C ASP A 139 6.15 -16.61 7.82
N VAL A 140 5.27 -15.88 7.14
CA VAL A 140 4.78 -14.56 7.60
C VAL A 140 3.58 -14.67 8.53
N LEU A 141 2.84 -15.78 8.44
CA LEU A 141 1.67 -16.09 9.27
C LEU A 141 1.99 -17.25 10.20
N THR A 142 1.43 -17.20 11.41
CA THR A 142 1.46 -18.36 12.32
C THR A 142 0.56 -19.48 11.79
N GLU A 143 0.82 -20.73 12.20
CA GLU A 143 0.00 -21.89 11.83
C GLU A 143 -1.49 -21.66 12.16
N GLY A 144 -1.78 -21.05 13.31
CA GLY A 144 -3.13 -20.72 13.73
C GLY A 144 -3.82 -19.71 12.81
N GLU A 145 -3.10 -18.68 12.36
CA GLU A 145 -3.60 -17.69 11.39
C GLU A 145 -3.84 -18.33 10.02
N GLN A 146 -2.87 -19.15 9.55
CA GLN A 146 -3.00 -19.88 8.29
C GLN A 146 -4.22 -20.80 8.30
N LEU A 147 -4.40 -21.57 9.38
CA LEU A 147 -5.54 -22.47 9.51
C LEU A 147 -6.89 -21.74 9.53
N GLN A 148 -6.97 -20.58 10.21
CA GLN A 148 -8.20 -19.78 10.26
C GLN A 148 -8.54 -19.22 8.88
N ILE A 149 -7.55 -18.68 8.17
CA ILE A 149 -7.74 -18.11 6.84
C ILE A 149 -8.11 -19.22 5.86
N PHE A 150 -7.43 -20.36 5.90
CA PHE A 150 -7.68 -21.50 5.04
C PHE A 150 -9.10 -22.04 5.18
N LYS A 151 -9.57 -22.23 6.43
CA LYS A 151 -10.96 -22.63 6.72
C LYS A 151 -11.95 -21.64 6.13
N TYR A 152 -11.70 -20.35 6.29
CA TYR A 152 -12.59 -19.31 5.78
C TYR A 152 -12.63 -19.30 4.25
N ILE A 153 -11.47 -19.40 3.56
CA ILE A 153 -11.43 -19.48 2.10
C ILE A 153 -12.17 -20.72 1.58
N ALA A 154 -12.00 -21.87 2.26
CA ALA A 154 -12.62 -23.13 1.85
C ALA A 154 -14.15 -23.17 2.10
N SER A 155 -14.62 -22.55 3.16
CA SER A 155 -16.04 -22.56 3.53
C SER A 155 -16.42 -21.29 4.29
N PRO A 156 -16.64 -20.16 3.62
CA PRO A 156 -16.93 -18.87 4.25
C PRO A 156 -18.20 -18.87 5.11
N GLU A 157 -19.21 -19.64 4.69
CA GLU A 157 -20.50 -19.70 5.40
C GLU A 157 -20.45 -20.48 6.70
N ASN A 158 -19.59 -21.50 6.76
CA ASN A 158 -19.48 -22.40 7.93
C ASN A 158 -18.32 -22.04 8.85
N SER A 159 -17.41 -21.18 8.42
CA SER A 159 -16.25 -20.77 9.19
C SER A 159 -16.45 -19.36 9.72
N GLY A 160 -16.16 -19.13 11.00
CA GLY A 160 -16.14 -17.78 11.55
C GLY A 160 -15.11 -16.91 10.85
N LYS A 161 -15.42 -15.61 10.67
CA LYS A 161 -14.46 -14.66 10.09
C LYS A 161 -13.17 -14.62 10.89
N PRO A 162 -11.99 -14.67 10.26
CA PRO A 162 -10.70 -14.46 10.93
C PRO A 162 -10.70 -13.11 11.66
N LYS A 163 -10.43 -13.14 12.98
CA LYS A 163 -10.57 -11.93 13.82
C LYS A 163 -9.62 -10.80 13.45
N SER A 164 -8.45 -11.16 12.94
CA SER A 164 -7.36 -10.19 12.68
C SER A 164 -7.30 -9.70 11.23
N PHE A 165 -8.07 -10.28 10.32
CA PHE A 165 -7.98 -9.99 8.89
C PHE A 165 -9.30 -9.53 8.30
N CYS A 166 -9.25 -8.55 7.38
CA CYS A 166 -10.42 -8.10 6.66
C CYS A 166 -10.85 -9.14 5.61
N CYS A 167 -12.15 -9.45 5.59
CA CYS A 167 -12.74 -10.41 4.65
C CYS A 167 -13.47 -9.74 3.49
N ASP A 168 -13.47 -8.39 3.41
CA ASP A 168 -14.14 -7.66 2.36
C ASP A 168 -13.16 -7.41 1.20
N ALA A 169 -13.47 -7.89 0.00
CA ALA A 169 -12.63 -7.68 -1.18
C ALA A 169 -12.50 -6.18 -1.52
N ARG A 170 -11.35 -5.79 -2.08
CA ARG A 170 -11.16 -4.44 -2.61
C ARG A 170 -12.03 -4.24 -3.85
N LYS A 171 -12.57 -3.04 -3.99
CA LYS A 171 -13.41 -2.66 -5.14
C LYS A 171 -12.69 -1.55 -5.88
N ALA A 172 -12.06 -1.87 -7.02
CA ALA A 172 -11.48 -0.85 -7.86
C ALA A 172 -12.53 0.22 -8.21
N LYS A 173 -12.18 1.50 -8.04
CA LYS A 173 -13.04 2.61 -8.48
C LYS A 173 -13.12 2.60 -9.99
N GLN A 174 -14.33 2.60 -10.54
CA GLN A 174 -14.55 2.88 -11.95
C GLN A 174 -14.32 4.40 -12.16
N TYR A 175 -13.11 4.78 -12.53
CA TYR A 175 -12.85 6.14 -12.98
C TYR A 175 -13.40 6.26 -14.41
N ARG A 176 -14.46 7.07 -14.61
CA ARG A 176 -14.87 7.46 -15.97
C ARG A 176 -13.66 8.03 -16.68
N ARG A 177 -13.31 7.47 -17.82
CA ARG A 177 -12.36 8.11 -18.75
C ARG A 177 -12.96 9.48 -19.06
N GLN A 178 -12.42 10.53 -18.45
CA GLN A 178 -12.60 11.87 -19.02
C GLN A 178 -11.87 11.81 -20.36
N GLU A 179 -12.65 11.84 -21.41
CA GLU A 179 -12.14 12.05 -22.76
C GLU A 179 -11.26 13.30 -22.73
N ILE A 180 -9.99 13.08 -22.95
CA ILE A 180 -9.07 14.16 -23.30
C ILE A 180 -9.48 14.55 -24.71
N SER A 181 -10.47 15.44 -24.82
CA SER A 181 -10.79 16.15 -26.04
C SER A 181 -9.96 17.43 -26.04
N LYS A 182 -8.92 17.37 -26.88
CA LYS A 182 -8.17 18.48 -27.51
C LYS A 182 -7.59 19.57 -26.60
#